data_476bef746f9668ed9a8c4551b9276823
#
_entry.id   476bef746f9668ed9a8c4551b9276823
#
_cell.length_a   1.000
_cell.length_b   1.000
_cell.length_c   1.000
_cell.angle_alpha   90.00
_cell.angle_beta   90.00
_cell.angle_gamma   90.00
#
_symmetry.space_group_name_H-M   'P 1'
#
loop_
_entity.id
_entity.type
_entity.pdbx_description
1 polymer ?
#
loop_
_entity_poly.entity_id
_entity_poly.type
_entity_poly.pdbx_seq_one_letter_code
_entity_poly.pdbx_strand_id
1 'polypeptide(L)'
;MQVNELDFQILSWIKNLNEIKKIRTVVFLHEQNIPEELEWDEYDKSAFHFGLFYKSCLVAYARSIENNVYWIGRMTVHKEYRNIGIGSHLLQLVIAFLRDRNSQKDIFVSAQVPAIYFYEKNNFSVKGETYFDAGILHTDMILR
;
A
#
# COMPACT_ATOMS: atom_id res chain seq x y z
N MET A 1 18.64 -2.70 -11.51
CA MET A 1 17.42 -3.50 -11.26
C MET A 1 16.29 -2.97 -12.10
N GLN A 2 15.50 -3.87 -12.67
CA GLN A 2 14.31 -3.52 -13.44
C GLN A 2 13.07 -4.12 -12.77
N VAL A 3 11.90 -3.52 -12.98
CA VAL A 3 10.66 -3.98 -12.33
C VAL A 3 10.29 -5.41 -12.71
N ASN A 4 10.67 -5.89 -13.89
CA ASN A 4 10.41 -7.27 -14.30
C ASN A 4 11.26 -8.32 -13.55
N GLU A 5 12.26 -7.88 -12.79
CA GLU A 5 13.04 -8.75 -11.91
C GLU A 5 12.38 -8.96 -10.55
N LEU A 6 11.27 -8.27 -10.30
CA LEU A 6 10.55 -8.33 -9.03
C LEU A 6 9.49 -9.42 -9.06
N ASP A 7 9.39 -10.16 -7.98
CA ASP A 7 8.42 -11.24 -7.82
C ASP A 7 7.21 -10.74 -7.01
N PHE A 8 6.04 -10.73 -7.63
CA PHE A 8 4.80 -10.31 -6.98
C PHE A 8 4.15 -11.48 -6.28
N GLN A 9 3.82 -11.31 -5.01
CA GLN A 9 3.17 -12.35 -4.22
C GLN A 9 1.99 -11.79 -3.42
N ILE A 10 0.93 -12.58 -3.32
CA ILE A 10 -0.14 -12.39 -2.35
C ILE A 10 0.35 -13.02 -1.05
N LEU A 11 0.45 -12.21 -0.01
CA LEU A 11 1.08 -12.63 1.24
C LEU A 11 0.05 -13.15 2.23
N SER A 12 0.47 -14.08 3.09
CA SER A 12 -0.31 -14.52 4.24
C SER A 12 0.09 -13.70 5.47
N TRP A 13 -0.89 -13.12 6.16
CA TRP A 13 -0.61 -12.38 7.40
C TRP A 13 0.15 -13.24 8.41
N ILE A 14 -0.21 -14.53 8.52
CA ILE A 14 0.45 -15.43 9.47
C ILE A 14 1.82 -15.88 8.99
N LYS A 15 1.91 -16.36 7.73
CA LYS A 15 3.16 -16.93 7.22
C LYS A 15 4.23 -15.88 6.95
N ASN A 16 3.82 -14.69 6.52
CA ASN A 16 4.74 -13.61 6.15
C ASN A 16 4.79 -12.50 7.21
N LEU A 17 4.30 -12.78 8.41
CA LEU A 17 4.14 -11.77 9.47
C LEU A 17 5.45 -11.03 9.77
N ASN A 18 6.55 -11.77 9.89
CA ASN A 18 7.83 -11.16 10.23
C ASN A 18 8.32 -10.20 9.15
N GLU A 19 8.19 -10.59 7.89
CA GLU A 19 8.59 -9.75 6.75
C GLU A 19 7.72 -8.51 6.64
N ILE A 20 6.40 -8.67 6.78
CA ILE A 20 5.44 -7.57 6.74
C ILE A 20 5.71 -6.58 7.87
N LYS A 21 5.87 -7.07 9.10
CA LYS A 21 6.16 -6.20 10.25
C LYS A 21 7.48 -5.47 10.09
N LYS A 22 8.50 -6.14 9.55
CA LYS A 22 9.81 -5.52 9.35
C LYS A 22 9.73 -4.32 8.41
N ILE A 23 9.13 -4.47 7.23
CA ILE A 23 9.07 -3.35 6.27
C ILE A 23 8.17 -2.23 6.78
N ARG A 24 7.03 -2.56 7.39
CA ARG A 24 6.13 -1.55 7.95
C ARG A 24 6.77 -0.80 9.12
N THR A 25 7.54 -1.49 9.94
CA THR A 25 8.27 -0.86 11.05
C THR A 25 9.30 0.15 10.52
N VAL A 26 10.11 -0.25 9.55
CA VAL A 26 11.15 0.63 8.99
C VAL A 26 10.53 1.89 8.39
N VAL A 27 9.45 1.76 7.61
CA VAL A 27 8.87 2.89 6.90
C VAL A 27 7.95 3.72 7.80
N PHE A 28 7.03 3.09 8.51
CA PHE A 28 6.01 3.84 9.23
C PHE A 28 6.45 4.26 10.64
N LEU A 29 7.10 3.37 11.39
CA LEU A 29 7.54 3.73 12.74
C LEU A 29 8.84 4.54 12.71
N HIS A 30 9.85 4.09 11.98
CA HIS A 30 11.17 4.71 12.02
C HIS A 30 11.28 5.94 11.12
N GLU A 31 10.81 5.88 9.87
CA GLU A 31 10.89 7.04 8.97
C GLU A 31 9.81 8.08 9.25
N GLN A 32 8.55 7.65 9.47
CA GLN A 32 7.41 8.55 9.60
C GLN A 32 7.01 8.83 11.06
N ASN A 33 7.67 8.18 12.02
CA ASN A 33 7.41 8.37 13.45
C ASN A 33 5.97 8.10 13.87
N ILE A 34 5.30 7.18 13.16
CA ILE A 34 3.95 6.77 13.55
C ILE A 34 4.06 5.91 14.81
N PRO A 35 3.24 6.18 15.86
CA PRO A 35 3.22 5.34 17.05
C PRO A 35 2.89 3.89 16.72
N GLU A 36 3.59 2.96 17.36
CA GLU A 36 3.41 1.53 17.11
C GLU A 36 1.96 1.10 17.29
N GLU A 37 1.28 1.59 18.31
CA GLU A 37 -0.11 1.24 18.61
C GLU A 37 -1.11 1.69 17.52
N LEU A 38 -0.72 2.63 16.64
CA LEU A 38 -1.56 3.08 15.53
C LEU A 38 -1.25 2.35 14.22
N GLU A 39 -0.09 1.72 14.11
CA GLU A 39 0.32 1.04 12.88
C GLU A 39 -0.36 -0.31 12.71
N TRP A 40 -0.39 -1.11 13.77
CA TRP A 40 -1.03 -2.42 13.76
C TRP A 40 -2.50 -2.26 14.14
N ASP A 41 -3.40 -2.80 13.32
CA ASP A 41 -4.84 -2.65 13.55
C ASP A 41 -5.59 -3.97 13.37
N GLU A 42 -6.89 -3.95 13.67
CA GLU A 42 -7.73 -5.13 13.59
C GLU A 42 -7.93 -5.63 12.16
N TYR A 43 -7.73 -4.76 11.14
CA TYR A 43 -7.92 -5.12 9.73
C TYR A 43 -6.79 -5.99 9.19
N ASP A 44 -5.64 -6.01 9.85
CA ASP A 44 -4.49 -6.79 9.37
C ASP A 44 -4.81 -8.28 9.21
N LYS A 45 -5.65 -8.84 10.07
CA LYS A 45 -6.00 -10.26 10.02
C LYS A 45 -6.86 -10.62 8.83
N SER A 46 -7.71 -9.72 8.36
CA SER A 46 -8.68 -9.97 7.28
C SER A 46 -8.32 -9.34 5.96
N ALA A 47 -7.34 -8.44 5.94
CA ALA A 47 -6.92 -7.74 4.73
C ALA A 47 -6.23 -8.68 3.74
N PHE A 48 -6.20 -8.27 2.47
CA PHE A 48 -5.26 -8.81 1.50
C PHE A 48 -3.93 -8.11 1.67
N HIS A 49 -2.86 -8.89 1.61
CA HIS A 49 -1.49 -8.38 1.73
C HIS A 49 -0.73 -8.69 0.45
N PHE A 50 0.01 -7.70 -0.05
CA PHE A 50 0.71 -7.82 -1.33
C PHE A 50 2.18 -7.44 -1.16
N GLY A 51 3.06 -8.14 -1.82
CA GLY A 51 4.47 -7.83 -1.76
C GLY A 51 5.17 -7.97 -3.08
N LEU A 52 6.21 -7.17 -3.26
CA LEU A 52 7.21 -7.34 -4.30
C LEU A 52 8.53 -7.75 -3.66
N PHE A 53 9.10 -8.82 -4.18
CA PHE A 53 10.36 -9.36 -3.70
C PHE A 53 11.45 -9.16 -4.74
N TYR A 54 12.62 -8.76 -4.29
CA TYR A 54 13.84 -8.74 -5.08
C TYR A 54 14.85 -9.65 -4.41
N LYS A 55 15.30 -10.69 -5.12
CA LYS A 55 16.26 -11.68 -4.57
C LYS A 55 15.83 -12.15 -3.17
N SER A 56 14.58 -12.55 -3.05
CA SER A 56 13.95 -13.06 -1.82
C SER A 56 13.80 -12.06 -0.69
N CYS A 57 14.04 -10.77 -0.93
CA CYS A 57 13.81 -9.70 0.05
C CYS A 57 12.54 -8.93 -0.30
N LEU A 58 11.66 -8.71 0.68
CA LEU A 58 10.47 -7.89 0.50
C LEU A 58 10.89 -6.42 0.41
N VAL A 59 10.69 -5.82 -0.75
CA VAL A 59 11.11 -4.43 -1.02
C VAL A 59 9.97 -3.45 -1.14
N ALA A 60 8.74 -3.94 -1.36
CA ALA A 60 7.54 -3.11 -1.40
C ALA A 60 6.34 -3.91 -0.91
N TYR A 61 5.38 -3.20 -0.34
CA TYR A 61 4.25 -3.83 0.32
C TYR A 61 3.02 -2.94 0.21
N ALA A 62 1.84 -3.55 0.15
CA ALA A 62 0.56 -2.87 0.25
C ALA A 62 -0.46 -3.79 0.91
N ARG A 63 -1.49 -3.18 1.48
CA ARG A 63 -2.62 -3.86 2.08
C ARG A 63 -3.90 -3.41 1.40
N SER A 64 -4.88 -4.30 1.23
CA SER A 64 -6.21 -3.92 0.80
C SER A 64 -7.26 -4.44 1.77
N ILE A 65 -8.14 -3.53 2.20
CA ILE A 65 -9.30 -3.85 3.04
C ILE A 65 -10.52 -3.91 2.13
N GLU A 66 -11.31 -4.96 2.25
CA GLU A 66 -12.54 -5.14 1.48
C GLU A 66 -13.76 -4.95 2.37
N ASN A 67 -14.65 -4.03 1.97
CA ASN A 67 -16.00 -3.92 2.48
C ASN A 67 -16.93 -3.62 1.30
N ASN A 68 -17.73 -2.56 1.32
CA ASN A 68 -18.53 -2.18 0.15
C ASN A 68 -17.66 -1.70 -1.02
N VAL A 69 -16.45 -1.25 -0.72
CA VAL A 69 -15.43 -0.84 -1.68
C VAL A 69 -14.10 -1.47 -1.26
N TYR A 70 -13.07 -1.32 -2.10
CA TYR A 70 -11.71 -1.68 -1.71
C TYR A 70 -10.95 -0.45 -1.24
N TRP A 71 -10.23 -0.58 -0.13
CA TRP A 71 -9.32 0.45 0.37
C TRP A 71 -7.88 -0.08 0.29
N ILE A 72 -7.09 0.48 -0.59
CA ILE A 72 -5.65 0.20 -0.62
C ILE A 72 -4.95 1.11 0.39
N GLY A 73 -4.14 0.54 1.23
CA GLY A 73 -3.42 1.28 2.26
C GLY A 73 -2.08 0.65 2.61
N ARG A 74 -1.40 1.25 3.58
CA ARG A 74 -0.07 0.81 4.04
C ARG A 74 0.92 0.65 2.88
N MET A 75 0.74 1.46 1.82
CA MET A 75 1.58 1.43 0.63
C MET A 75 2.99 1.86 0.98
N THR A 76 3.96 1.03 0.64
CA THR A 76 5.32 1.17 1.16
C THR A 76 6.33 0.67 0.14
N VAL A 77 7.40 1.43 -0.04
CA VAL A 77 8.60 1.01 -0.78
C VAL A 77 9.80 1.29 0.10
N HIS A 78 10.64 0.28 0.32
CA HIS A 78 11.87 0.46 1.08
C HIS A 78 12.72 1.56 0.43
N LYS A 79 13.26 2.47 1.25
CA LYS A 79 13.92 3.70 0.74
C LYS A 79 15.01 3.45 -0.30
N GLU A 80 15.73 2.33 -0.19
CA GLU A 80 16.81 1.98 -1.14
C GLU A 80 16.28 1.60 -2.52
N TYR A 81 14.97 1.38 -2.66
CA TYR A 81 14.33 0.93 -3.90
C TYR A 81 13.35 1.96 -4.45
N ARG A 82 13.37 3.21 -3.95
CA ARG A 82 12.49 4.28 -4.40
C ARG A 82 12.98 4.95 -5.66
N ASN A 83 12.07 5.68 -6.33
CA ASN A 83 12.34 6.52 -7.52
C ASN A 83 12.74 5.73 -8.77
N ILE A 84 12.40 4.44 -8.83
CA ILE A 84 12.63 3.60 -10.00
C ILE A 84 11.35 2.90 -10.50
N GLY A 85 10.16 3.38 -10.07
CA GLY A 85 8.88 2.90 -10.55
C GLY A 85 8.30 1.70 -9.82
N ILE A 86 8.90 1.25 -8.73
CA ILE A 86 8.45 0.07 -7.99
C ILE A 86 7.07 0.29 -7.37
N GLY A 87 6.83 1.46 -6.79
CA GLY A 87 5.53 1.78 -6.19
C GLY A 87 4.39 1.72 -7.20
N SER A 88 4.57 2.33 -8.38
CA SER A 88 3.58 2.26 -9.45
C SER A 88 3.38 0.83 -9.95
N HIS A 89 4.45 0.06 -10.06
CA HIS A 89 4.37 -1.35 -10.48
C HIS A 89 3.53 -2.16 -9.49
N LEU A 90 3.81 -2.04 -8.20
CA LEU A 90 3.03 -2.72 -7.17
C LEU A 90 1.57 -2.29 -7.21
N LEU A 91 1.31 -0.98 -7.29
CA LEU A 91 -0.06 -0.45 -7.30
C LEU A 91 -0.87 -1.02 -8.47
N GLN A 92 -0.30 -1.08 -9.66
CA GLN A 92 -0.99 -1.63 -10.82
C GLN A 92 -1.27 -3.13 -10.68
N LEU A 93 -0.37 -3.89 -10.07
CA LEU A 93 -0.59 -5.32 -9.80
C LEU A 93 -1.70 -5.53 -8.76
N VAL A 94 -1.73 -4.71 -7.72
CA VAL A 94 -2.81 -4.74 -6.71
C VAL A 94 -4.16 -4.40 -7.35
N ILE A 95 -4.21 -3.36 -8.16
CA ILE A 95 -5.44 -2.96 -8.87
C ILE A 95 -5.94 -4.11 -9.76
N ALA A 96 -5.04 -4.75 -10.50
CA ALA A 96 -5.41 -5.88 -11.36
C ALA A 96 -6.00 -7.02 -10.54
N PHE A 97 -5.40 -7.35 -9.40
CA PHE A 97 -5.92 -8.38 -8.49
C PHE A 97 -7.33 -8.03 -7.99
N LEU A 98 -7.54 -6.80 -7.56
CA LEU A 98 -8.83 -6.37 -7.01
C LEU A 98 -9.91 -6.34 -8.08
N ARG A 99 -9.60 -5.89 -9.30
CA ARG A 99 -10.56 -5.89 -10.41
C ARG A 99 -10.91 -7.28 -10.88
N ASP A 100 -9.95 -8.19 -10.85
CA ASP A 100 -10.22 -9.60 -11.16
C ASP A 100 -11.14 -10.24 -10.12
N ARG A 101 -10.98 -9.85 -8.86
CA ARG A 101 -11.82 -10.34 -7.77
C ARG A 101 -13.25 -9.79 -7.83
N ASN A 102 -13.42 -8.49 -8.04
CA ASN A 102 -14.73 -7.86 -8.21
C ASN A 102 -14.58 -6.51 -8.93
N SER A 103 -14.85 -6.52 -10.24
CA SER A 103 -14.73 -5.33 -11.08
C SER A 103 -15.78 -4.26 -10.80
N GLN A 104 -16.83 -4.56 -10.02
CA GLN A 104 -17.90 -3.63 -9.72
C GLN A 104 -17.63 -2.75 -8.49
N LYS A 105 -16.67 -3.13 -7.67
CA LYS A 105 -16.32 -2.34 -6.48
C LYS A 105 -15.37 -1.21 -6.85
N ASP A 106 -15.64 -0.03 -6.30
CA ASP A 106 -14.71 1.10 -6.38
C ASP A 106 -13.44 0.81 -5.58
N ILE A 107 -12.35 1.42 -6.02
CA ILE A 107 -11.04 1.31 -5.36
C ILE A 107 -10.63 2.70 -4.86
N PHE A 108 -10.43 2.79 -3.56
CA PHE A 108 -10.00 4.01 -2.87
C PHE A 108 -8.62 3.86 -2.27
N VAL A 109 -7.95 4.98 -2.08
CA VAL A 109 -6.76 5.08 -1.22
C VAL A 109 -6.97 6.24 -0.25
N SER A 110 -6.41 6.12 0.96
CA SER A 110 -6.24 7.25 1.87
C SER A 110 -4.79 7.73 1.70
N ALA A 111 -4.62 8.78 0.91
CA ALA A 111 -3.30 9.23 0.49
C ALA A 111 -2.75 10.26 1.47
N GLN A 112 -1.51 10.08 1.92
CA GLN A 112 -0.78 11.18 2.54
C GLN A 112 -0.64 12.29 1.52
N VAL A 113 -0.86 13.55 1.93
CA VAL A 113 -0.86 14.69 1.00
C VAL A 113 0.38 14.74 0.10
N PRO A 114 1.61 14.50 0.59
CA PRO A 114 2.78 14.49 -0.30
C PRO A 114 2.75 13.38 -1.37
N ALA A 115 1.90 12.36 -1.22
CA ALA A 115 1.79 11.26 -2.17
C ALA A 115 0.67 11.45 -3.21
N ILE A 116 -0.07 12.55 -3.17
CA ILE A 116 -1.19 12.80 -4.08
C ILE A 116 -0.75 12.69 -5.53
N TYR A 117 0.37 13.31 -5.90
CA TYR A 117 0.85 13.26 -7.28
C TYR A 117 1.16 11.84 -7.75
N PHE A 118 1.73 11.01 -6.87
CA PHE A 118 1.98 9.59 -7.18
C PHE A 118 0.67 8.87 -7.55
N TYR A 119 -0.38 9.08 -6.77
CA TYR A 119 -1.67 8.45 -7.05
C TYR A 119 -2.34 9.04 -8.28
N GLU A 120 -2.22 10.35 -8.50
CA GLU A 120 -2.76 10.98 -9.72
C GLU A 120 -2.14 10.41 -10.99
N LYS A 121 -0.83 10.15 -10.98
CA LYS A 121 -0.16 9.48 -12.11
C LYS A 121 -0.70 8.07 -12.37
N ASN A 122 -1.29 7.45 -11.36
CA ASN A 122 -1.86 6.11 -11.45
C ASN A 122 -3.39 6.14 -11.59
N ASN A 123 -3.93 7.26 -12.09
CA ASN A 123 -5.34 7.44 -12.44
C ASN A 123 -6.29 7.56 -11.24
N PHE A 124 -5.79 7.89 -10.08
CA PHE A 124 -6.61 8.27 -8.94
C PHE A 124 -6.90 9.77 -8.97
N SER A 125 -8.04 10.18 -8.44
CA SER A 125 -8.39 11.59 -8.27
C SER A 125 -8.89 11.84 -6.85
N VAL A 126 -8.58 13.03 -6.33
CA VAL A 126 -8.97 13.44 -4.98
C VAL A 126 -10.50 13.43 -4.88
N LYS A 127 -11.01 12.90 -3.76
CA LYS A 127 -12.43 12.88 -3.45
C LYS A 127 -12.62 13.28 -1.99
N GLY A 128 -13.03 14.52 -1.78
CA GLY A 128 -13.30 15.06 -0.45
C GLY A 128 -12.17 15.94 0.09
N GLU A 129 -12.31 16.31 1.35
CA GLU A 129 -11.40 17.22 2.01
C GLU A 129 -10.25 16.47 2.69
N THR A 130 -9.22 17.23 3.07
CA THR A 130 -8.11 16.67 3.84
C THR A 130 -8.52 16.40 5.29
N TYR A 131 -7.84 15.46 5.92
CA TYR A 131 -8.06 15.10 7.32
C TYR A 131 -6.76 14.56 7.92
N PHE A 132 -6.67 14.55 9.25
CA PHE A 132 -5.50 13.98 9.93
C PHE A 132 -5.76 12.51 10.27
N ASP A 133 -4.76 11.67 9.99
CA ASP A 133 -4.71 10.28 10.41
C ASP A 133 -3.30 10.00 10.94
N ALA A 134 -3.21 9.50 12.17
CA ALA A 134 -1.93 9.28 12.86
C ALA A 134 -1.04 10.52 12.87
N GLY A 135 -1.65 11.72 12.95
CA GLY A 135 -0.92 12.99 12.94
C GLY A 135 -0.42 13.44 11.57
N ILE A 136 -0.74 12.74 10.52
CA ILE A 136 -0.32 13.05 9.14
C ILE A 136 -1.54 13.45 8.32
N LEU A 137 -1.41 14.52 7.54
CA LEU A 137 -2.50 15.03 6.70
C LEU A 137 -2.72 14.11 5.50
N HIS A 138 -3.97 13.66 5.34
CA HIS A 138 -4.40 12.75 4.28
C HIS A 138 -5.55 13.32 3.47
N THR A 139 -5.80 12.72 2.32
CA THR A 139 -7.03 12.91 1.54
C THR A 139 -7.41 11.57 0.90
N ASP A 140 -8.71 11.34 0.76
CA ASP A 140 -9.19 10.17 0.04
C ASP A 140 -9.06 10.40 -1.46
N MET A 141 -8.70 9.35 -2.18
CA MET A 141 -8.64 9.38 -3.65
C MET A 141 -9.34 8.14 -4.19
N ILE A 142 -9.97 8.29 -5.34
CA ILE A 142 -10.71 7.21 -6.02
C ILE A 142 -10.09 6.92 -7.37
N LEU A 143 -9.99 5.64 -7.72
CA LEU A 143 -9.52 5.20 -9.02
C LEU A 143 -10.62 5.42 -10.07
N ARG A 144 -10.25 6.03 -11.15
CA ARG A 144 -11.13 6.26 -12.30
C ARG A 144 -11.13 5.10 -13.28
#